data_a8b96b37e7093ce8f13cbebfe43f78dd
#
_entry.id   a8b96b37e7093ce8f13cbebfe43f78dd
#
_cell.length_a   1.000
_cell.length_b   1.000
_cell.length_c   1.000
_cell.angle_alpha   90.00
_cell.angle_beta   90.00
_cell.angle_gamma   90.00
#
_symmetry.space_group_name_H-M   'P 1'
#
loop_
_entity.id
_entity.type
_entity.pdbx_description
1 polymer ?
#
loop_
_entity_poly.entity_id
_entity_poly.type
_entity_poly.pdbx_seq_one_letter_code
_entity_poly.pdbx_strand_id
1 'polypeptide(L)'
;MDKNKGSIRLVLGGSGYGKTTYVLDKAIREAGEHINNNYIIVVPEQFTMETQKAVVDRHSNHGVLNIDIVSFNRLAFRVFEELGISNLSILDDTGKTLILKRVIEENRDKLNIYRRKACQPGFVEEMKSAISELYSYGIDLNSFENIMEHTKEKPYMDMKLKDIGLIYKLFREALGEKYITKEEILKKLCQVMEKSQLIKNSEFFFDGFTGFTPVQEELLGILLDNGRKLTVTITISPEEAYKLTETGFREIKEQELFNLSKTTINKLYSLAADRQVSIAGEDVIITGENNSYRYNEDRELSYIERNIFRSSGLESGCDSRGEVRIAPLDNPIREAEAAAAYINKRVRNEGLRYRDFAIITGDLDTYRKLIETAFRDNDIPFFMDNKRRLIFNPCVNAIRQALLMISDNFSYESVFGFLKCGISGIEREKIDLLENYVLEYGIRGFNRYSQDFTKFGKGLREEELCAINDIREAFFEIIRDFKESVSGRNKTVRDYTNGVYELMESLDIYNILKKYEEGFKEEGRLSLAKEYEQTYALLINLLDKLAELMGDIKINISEYARLLDSGLEEIKVGVIPLNVDTV
;
A
#
# COMPACT_ATOMS: atom_id res chain seq x y z
N MET A 1 -15.10 7.25 45.12
CA MET A 1 -15.48 7.94 43.84
C MET A 1 -15.56 6.86 42.79
N ASP A 2 -16.76 6.43 42.47
CA ASP A 2 -16.97 5.53 41.33
C ASP A 2 -16.45 6.25 40.07
N LYS A 3 -15.34 5.76 39.54
CA LYS A 3 -14.92 6.17 38.20
C LYS A 3 -16.07 5.82 37.26
N ASN A 4 -16.60 6.81 36.56
CA ASN A 4 -17.62 6.60 35.54
C ASN A 4 -17.02 5.63 34.53
N LYS A 5 -17.32 4.33 34.65
CA LYS A 5 -16.79 3.29 33.77
C LYS A 5 -17.45 3.47 32.41
N GLY A 6 -16.71 3.20 31.35
CA GLY A 6 -17.24 3.25 29.99
C GLY A 6 -18.35 2.23 29.73
N SER A 7 -18.84 2.20 28.53
CA SER A 7 -19.81 1.19 28.09
C SER A 7 -19.56 0.79 26.65
N ILE A 8 -19.88 -0.45 26.32
CA ILE A 8 -19.82 -0.96 24.96
C ILE A 8 -21.20 -1.39 24.50
N ARG A 9 -21.52 -1.07 23.25
CA ARG A 9 -22.74 -1.52 22.56
C ARG A 9 -22.37 -2.11 21.22
N LEU A 10 -22.88 -3.29 20.90
CA LEU A 10 -22.72 -3.90 19.60
C LEU A 10 -23.95 -3.63 18.72
N VAL A 11 -23.69 -3.41 17.43
CA VAL A 11 -24.71 -3.28 16.38
C VAL A 11 -24.47 -4.41 15.39
N LEU A 12 -25.30 -5.43 15.45
CA LEU A 12 -25.15 -6.69 14.74
C LEU A 12 -26.13 -6.77 13.58
N GLY A 13 -25.74 -7.33 12.45
CA GLY A 13 -26.62 -7.51 11.30
C GLY A 13 -25.89 -7.99 10.06
N GLY A 14 -26.61 -8.53 9.09
CA GLY A 14 -26.07 -8.99 7.81
C GLY A 14 -25.48 -7.87 6.95
N SER A 15 -24.86 -8.24 5.85
CA SER A 15 -24.37 -7.26 4.86
C SER A 15 -25.55 -6.54 4.22
N GLY A 16 -25.50 -5.20 4.14
CA GLY A 16 -26.59 -4.40 3.58
C GLY A 16 -27.80 -4.19 4.48
N TYR A 17 -27.78 -4.65 5.75
CA TYR A 17 -28.92 -4.53 6.68
C TYR A 17 -29.12 -3.14 7.30
N GLY A 18 -28.21 -2.19 7.04
CA GLY A 18 -28.35 -0.81 7.52
C GLY A 18 -27.59 -0.49 8.81
N LYS A 19 -26.58 -1.31 9.22
CA LYS A 19 -25.75 -1.04 10.40
C LYS A 19 -25.09 0.33 10.36
N THR A 20 -24.40 0.65 9.26
CA THR A 20 -23.78 1.97 9.03
C THR A 20 -24.81 3.09 9.11
N THR A 21 -25.98 2.92 8.48
CA THR A 21 -27.08 3.87 8.54
C THR A 21 -27.49 4.14 10.00
N TYR A 22 -27.69 3.09 10.79
CA TYR A 22 -28.03 3.20 12.21
C TYR A 22 -26.98 4.00 13.00
N VAL A 23 -25.70 3.70 12.78
CA VAL A 23 -24.59 4.39 13.47
C VAL A 23 -24.52 5.86 13.09
N LEU A 24 -24.62 6.18 11.80
CA LEU A 24 -24.57 7.56 11.31
C LEU A 24 -25.77 8.38 11.82
N ASP A 25 -26.98 7.84 11.73
CA ASP A 25 -28.20 8.52 12.20
C ASP A 25 -28.16 8.73 13.72
N LYS A 26 -27.62 7.75 14.48
CA LYS A 26 -27.42 7.90 15.92
C LYS A 26 -26.39 8.99 16.23
N ALA A 27 -25.24 8.98 15.58
CA ALA A 27 -24.19 9.97 15.80
C ALA A 27 -24.66 11.39 15.45
N ILE A 28 -25.38 11.56 14.34
CA ILE A 28 -25.95 12.87 13.92
C ILE A 28 -26.98 13.37 14.94
N ARG A 29 -27.88 12.51 15.40
CA ARG A 29 -28.90 12.88 16.39
C ARG A 29 -28.25 13.29 17.71
N GLU A 30 -27.36 12.48 18.27
CA GLU A 30 -26.68 12.76 19.53
C GLU A 30 -25.80 14.01 19.46
N ALA A 31 -25.14 14.24 18.32
CA ALA A 31 -24.36 15.45 18.07
C ALA A 31 -25.21 16.72 18.04
N GLY A 32 -26.43 16.63 17.54
CA GLY A 32 -27.40 17.72 17.57
C GLY A 32 -27.95 18.02 18.98
N GLU A 33 -28.13 16.98 19.80
CA GLU A 33 -28.65 17.11 21.18
C GLU A 33 -27.55 17.61 22.16
N HIS A 34 -26.27 17.29 21.91
CA HIS A 34 -25.15 17.56 22.81
C HIS A 34 -23.97 18.23 22.08
N ILE A 35 -24.11 19.50 21.76
CA ILE A 35 -23.15 20.28 20.96
C ILE A 35 -21.73 20.33 21.57
N ASN A 36 -21.61 20.20 22.88
CA ASN A 36 -20.33 20.27 23.59
C ASN A 36 -19.56 18.93 23.60
N ASN A 37 -20.18 17.85 23.15
CA ASN A 37 -19.54 16.54 23.05
C ASN A 37 -19.02 16.33 21.63
N ASN A 38 -17.90 15.63 21.51
CA ASN A 38 -17.39 15.19 20.22
C ASN A 38 -17.83 13.76 19.94
N TYR A 39 -18.11 13.47 18.67
CA TYR A 39 -18.52 12.16 18.19
C TYR A 39 -17.49 11.70 17.15
N ILE A 40 -16.73 10.67 17.49
CA ILE A 40 -15.64 10.18 16.63
C ILE A 40 -16.09 8.88 15.99
N ILE A 41 -16.22 8.89 14.66
CA ILE A 41 -16.54 7.70 13.87
C ILE A 41 -15.22 7.18 13.30
N VAL A 42 -14.78 6.03 13.81
CA VAL A 42 -13.57 5.36 13.36
C VAL A 42 -13.95 4.34 12.30
N VAL A 43 -13.36 4.45 11.12
CA VAL A 43 -13.57 3.55 9.98
C VAL A 43 -12.23 3.12 9.38
N PRO A 44 -12.17 2.02 8.63
CA PRO A 44 -11.00 1.69 7.82
C PRO A 44 -10.63 2.86 6.89
N GLU A 45 -9.34 3.07 6.66
CA GLU A 45 -8.83 4.28 5.98
C GLU A 45 -9.47 4.52 4.61
N GLN A 46 -9.75 3.46 3.87
CA GLN A 46 -10.39 3.50 2.56
C GLN A 46 -11.84 4.02 2.57
N PHE A 47 -12.54 3.92 3.70
CA PHE A 47 -13.95 4.33 3.82
C PHE A 47 -14.13 5.74 4.40
N THR A 48 -13.05 6.42 4.79
CA THR A 48 -13.16 7.73 5.47
C THR A 48 -13.87 8.79 4.62
N MET A 49 -13.53 8.91 3.33
CA MET A 49 -14.18 9.89 2.43
C MET A 49 -15.64 9.57 2.16
N GLU A 50 -15.97 8.30 1.91
CA GLU A 50 -17.34 7.86 1.66
C GLU A 50 -18.22 8.10 2.88
N THR A 51 -17.74 7.73 4.07
CA THR A 51 -18.44 7.95 5.33
C THR A 51 -18.62 9.43 5.63
N GLN A 52 -17.60 10.26 5.38
CA GLN A 52 -17.69 11.70 5.55
C GLN A 52 -18.76 12.30 4.65
N LYS A 53 -18.80 11.92 3.39
CA LYS A 53 -19.84 12.35 2.45
C LYS A 53 -21.22 11.89 2.91
N ALA A 54 -21.37 10.63 3.34
CA ALA A 54 -22.63 10.09 3.83
C ALA A 54 -23.16 10.83 5.06
N VAL A 55 -22.28 11.28 5.96
CA VAL A 55 -22.68 12.10 7.13
C VAL A 55 -23.16 13.48 6.68
N VAL A 56 -22.42 14.15 5.77
CA VAL A 56 -22.79 15.48 5.26
C VAL A 56 -24.14 15.43 4.50
N ASP A 57 -24.33 14.42 3.66
CA ASP A 57 -25.57 14.25 2.87
C ASP A 57 -26.79 13.99 3.77
N ARG A 58 -26.61 13.33 4.92
CA ARG A 58 -27.70 13.00 5.87
C ARG A 58 -27.99 14.11 6.85
N HIS A 59 -27.00 14.95 7.15
CA HIS A 59 -27.17 16.03 8.12
C HIS A 59 -28.02 17.15 7.53
N SER A 60 -29.07 17.61 8.27
CA SER A 60 -30.03 18.61 7.80
C SER A 60 -29.40 19.93 7.33
N ASN A 61 -28.27 20.31 7.90
CA ASN A 61 -27.56 21.56 7.58
C ASN A 61 -26.38 21.32 6.60
N HIS A 62 -26.21 20.12 6.06
CA HIS A 62 -25.09 19.74 5.19
C HIS A 62 -23.70 20.15 5.73
N GLY A 63 -23.57 20.20 7.06
CA GLY A 63 -22.34 20.56 7.74
C GLY A 63 -22.26 19.94 9.13
N VAL A 64 -21.05 19.59 9.56
CA VAL A 64 -20.84 18.88 10.82
C VAL A 64 -19.73 19.59 11.60
N LEU A 65 -20.00 19.99 12.83
CA LEU A 65 -19.05 20.70 13.69
C LEU A 65 -18.39 19.77 14.71
N ASN A 66 -19.14 18.84 15.29
CA ASN A 66 -18.72 18.00 16.41
C ASN A 66 -18.75 16.49 16.09
N ILE A 67 -18.83 16.11 14.80
CA ILE A 67 -18.62 14.74 14.33
C ILE A 67 -17.32 14.70 13.52
N ASP A 68 -16.42 13.80 13.87
CA ASP A 68 -15.17 13.59 13.16
C ASP A 68 -15.09 12.15 12.63
N ILE A 69 -14.76 12.00 11.35
CA ILE A 69 -14.59 10.72 10.69
C ILE A 69 -13.10 10.48 10.45
N VAL A 70 -12.55 9.46 11.11
CA VAL A 70 -11.12 9.20 11.14
C VAL A 70 -10.82 7.72 10.97
N SER A 71 -9.61 7.42 10.50
CA SER A 71 -9.00 6.10 10.70
C SER A 71 -8.25 6.06 12.03
N PHE A 72 -7.84 4.88 12.48
CA PHE A 72 -7.01 4.75 13.68
C PHE A 72 -5.74 5.62 13.61
N ASN A 73 -5.07 5.67 12.46
CA ASN A 73 -3.86 6.48 12.30
C ASN A 73 -4.18 7.99 12.37
N ARG A 74 -5.26 8.43 11.73
CA ARG A 74 -5.69 9.84 11.82
C ARG A 74 -6.07 10.24 13.23
N LEU A 75 -6.73 9.36 13.98
CA LEU A 75 -7.02 9.58 15.40
C LEU A 75 -5.72 9.78 16.20
N ALA A 76 -4.71 8.93 15.94
CA ALA A 76 -3.41 9.06 16.59
C ALA A 76 -2.76 10.40 16.30
N PHE A 77 -2.71 10.82 15.05
CA PHE A 77 -2.12 12.12 14.67
C PHE A 77 -2.86 13.30 15.29
N ARG A 78 -4.20 13.28 15.36
CA ARG A 78 -4.98 14.31 16.04
C ARG A 78 -4.63 14.43 17.52
N VAL A 79 -4.47 13.30 18.20
CA VAL A 79 -4.06 13.29 19.61
C VAL A 79 -2.62 13.75 19.78
N PHE A 80 -1.71 13.37 18.88
CA PHE A 80 -0.31 13.84 18.93
C PHE A 80 -0.22 15.34 18.69
N GLU A 81 -0.98 15.88 17.75
CA GLU A 81 -1.06 17.32 17.49
C GLU A 81 -1.60 18.08 18.70
N GLU A 82 -2.69 17.60 19.31
CA GLU A 82 -3.26 18.17 20.55
C GLU A 82 -2.25 18.21 21.70
N LEU A 83 -1.46 17.13 21.85
CA LEU A 83 -0.48 17.00 22.93
C LEU A 83 0.88 17.63 22.61
N GLY A 84 1.06 18.25 21.44
CA GLY A 84 2.31 18.87 21.01
C GLY A 84 3.43 17.86 20.74
N ILE A 85 3.10 16.61 20.39
CA ILE A 85 4.07 15.55 20.09
C ILE A 85 4.45 15.67 18.60
N SER A 86 5.38 16.60 18.30
CA SER A 86 5.80 16.90 16.92
C SER A 86 7.10 16.18 16.48
N ASN A 87 7.81 15.54 17.40
CA ASN A 87 9.17 15.01 17.13
C ASN A 87 9.19 13.53 16.71
N LEU A 88 8.07 12.97 16.25
CA LEU A 88 8.01 11.58 15.81
C LEU A 88 8.39 11.48 14.33
N SER A 89 9.61 11.03 14.04
CA SER A 89 10.00 10.66 12.68
C SER A 89 9.43 9.29 12.35
N ILE A 90 8.34 9.29 11.56
CA ILE A 90 7.67 8.04 11.16
C ILE A 90 8.38 7.48 9.93
N LEU A 91 8.89 6.27 10.08
CA LEU A 91 9.54 5.54 9.00
C LEU A 91 8.49 4.93 8.08
N ASP A 92 8.51 5.33 6.82
CA ASP A 92 7.65 4.72 5.80
C ASP A 92 8.21 3.38 5.30
N ASP A 93 7.47 2.73 4.39
CA ASP A 93 7.83 1.41 3.89
C ASP A 93 9.17 1.41 3.15
N THR A 94 9.49 2.48 2.42
CA THR A 94 10.79 2.67 1.76
C THR A 94 11.93 2.73 2.80
N GLY A 95 11.79 3.55 3.83
CA GLY A 95 12.77 3.66 4.90
C GLY A 95 12.96 2.33 5.65
N LYS A 96 11.86 1.59 5.93
CA LYS A 96 11.94 0.23 6.50
C LYS A 96 12.76 -0.72 5.62
N THR A 97 12.48 -0.75 4.33
CA THR A 97 13.19 -1.59 3.38
C THR A 97 14.68 -1.27 3.35
N LEU A 98 15.05 0.01 3.33
CA LEU A 98 16.44 0.45 3.32
C LEU A 98 17.19 0.01 4.59
N ILE A 99 16.62 0.26 5.77
CA ILE A 99 17.24 -0.15 7.05
C ILE A 99 17.32 -1.68 7.16
N LEU A 100 16.26 -2.40 6.79
CA LEU A 100 16.26 -3.86 6.82
C LEU A 100 17.32 -4.45 5.88
N LYS A 101 17.42 -3.92 4.67
CA LYS A 101 18.44 -4.35 3.72
C LYS A 101 19.83 -4.20 4.31
N ARG A 102 20.15 -3.04 4.87
CA ARG A 102 21.42 -2.79 5.55
C ARG A 102 21.67 -3.81 6.68
N VAL A 103 20.71 -3.97 7.58
CA VAL A 103 20.81 -4.88 8.72
C VAL A 103 21.07 -6.32 8.26
N ILE A 104 20.37 -6.75 7.22
CA ILE A 104 20.51 -8.10 6.66
C ILE A 104 21.89 -8.29 6.01
N GLU A 105 22.34 -7.33 5.18
CA GLU A 105 23.63 -7.41 4.50
C GLU A 105 24.80 -7.41 5.48
N GLU A 106 24.83 -6.51 6.47
CA GLU A 106 25.88 -6.41 7.48
C GLU A 106 25.96 -7.64 8.40
N ASN A 107 24.84 -8.34 8.60
CA ASN A 107 24.78 -9.48 9.52
C ASN A 107 24.53 -10.83 8.84
N ARG A 108 24.69 -10.88 7.53
CA ARG A 108 24.43 -12.08 6.72
C ARG A 108 25.15 -13.32 7.22
N ASP A 109 26.39 -13.17 7.67
CA ASP A 109 27.22 -14.29 8.14
C ASP A 109 26.75 -14.87 9.49
N LYS A 110 25.95 -14.14 10.23
CA LYS A 110 25.32 -14.57 11.50
C LYS A 110 24.02 -15.36 11.28
N LEU A 111 23.45 -15.33 10.06
CA LEU A 111 22.23 -16.05 9.73
C LEU A 111 22.51 -17.53 9.47
N ASN A 112 21.62 -18.40 9.95
CA ASN A 112 21.72 -19.85 9.82
C ASN A 112 21.12 -20.34 8.49
N ILE A 113 19.78 -20.29 8.40
CA ILE A 113 19.02 -20.77 7.24
C ILE A 113 18.98 -19.74 6.14
N TYR A 114 18.80 -18.48 6.50
CA TYR A 114 18.59 -17.39 5.56
C TYR A 114 19.89 -16.82 4.97
N ARG A 115 21.06 -17.26 5.40
CA ARG A 115 22.35 -16.78 4.89
C ARG A 115 22.46 -16.74 3.36
N ARG A 116 21.95 -17.78 2.66
CA ARG A 116 21.96 -17.83 1.18
C ARG A 116 20.81 -17.03 0.55
N LYS A 117 19.65 -17.00 1.21
CA LYS A 117 18.47 -16.26 0.74
C LYS A 117 18.60 -14.75 0.91
N ALA A 118 19.40 -14.30 1.86
CA ALA A 118 19.61 -12.88 2.17
C ALA A 118 20.00 -12.01 0.95
N CYS A 119 20.61 -12.62 -0.08
CA CYS A 119 20.97 -11.93 -1.32
C CYS A 119 19.91 -12.06 -2.43
N GLN A 120 18.85 -12.82 -2.23
CA GLN A 120 17.83 -13.02 -3.24
C GLN A 120 16.84 -11.84 -3.29
N PRO A 121 16.40 -11.44 -4.47
CA PRO A 121 15.29 -10.49 -4.60
C PRO A 121 14.06 -10.98 -3.82
N GLY A 122 13.35 -10.07 -3.18
CA GLY A 122 12.15 -10.38 -2.40
C GLY A 122 12.38 -10.81 -0.94
N PHE A 123 13.60 -11.23 -0.54
CA PHE A 123 13.84 -11.63 0.87
C PHE A 123 13.65 -10.48 1.85
N VAL A 124 14.09 -9.28 1.49
CA VAL A 124 13.90 -8.07 2.32
C VAL A 124 12.40 -7.77 2.49
N GLU A 125 11.63 -7.95 1.42
CA GLU A 125 10.16 -7.77 1.44
C GLU A 125 9.47 -8.79 2.35
N GLU A 126 9.88 -10.08 2.27
CA GLU A 126 9.37 -11.11 3.19
C GLU A 126 9.68 -10.77 4.65
N MET A 127 10.89 -10.30 4.94
CA MET A 127 11.29 -9.89 6.29
C MET A 127 10.56 -8.63 6.75
N LYS A 128 10.38 -7.65 5.87
CA LYS A 128 9.58 -6.45 6.15
C LYS A 128 8.14 -6.82 6.53
N SER A 129 7.52 -7.71 5.76
CA SER A 129 6.17 -8.20 6.04
C SER A 129 6.09 -8.92 7.38
N ALA A 130 7.02 -9.85 7.65
CA ALA A 130 7.08 -10.57 8.92
C ALA A 130 7.26 -9.63 10.12
N ILE A 131 8.16 -8.66 10.02
CA ILE A 131 8.40 -7.68 11.10
C ILE A 131 7.20 -6.76 11.29
N SER A 132 6.57 -6.29 10.20
CA SER A 132 5.34 -5.49 10.28
C SER A 132 4.21 -6.26 10.94
N GLU A 133 4.09 -7.56 10.69
CA GLU A 133 3.13 -8.43 11.35
C GLU A 133 3.42 -8.54 12.86
N LEU A 134 4.68 -8.77 13.27
CA LEU A 134 5.07 -8.80 14.68
C LEU A 134 4.69 -7.49 15.40
N TYR A 135 4.96 -6.35 14.78
CA TYR A 135 4.55 -5.05 15.33
C TYR A 135 3.03 -4.88 15.44
N SER A 136 2.30 -5.28 14.38
CA SER A 136 0.83 -5.17 14.34
C SER A 136 0.16 -6.02 15.42
N TYR A 137 0.78 -7.15 15.78
CA TYR A 137 0.32 -8.01 16.88
C TYR A 137 0.89 -7.61 18.25
N GLY A 138 1.67 -6.54 18.32
CA GLY A 138 2.26 -6.06 19.57
C GLY A 138 3.34 -6.97 20.15
N ILE A 139 3.89 -7.88 19.35
CA ILE A 139 4.94 -8.81 19.77
C ILE A 139 6.26 -8.05 19.88
N ASP A 140 6.68 -7.77 21.08
CA ASP A 140 8.00 -7.21 21.38
C ASP A 140 9.08 -8.30 21.43
N LEU A 141 10.34 -7.90 21.62
CA LEU A 141 11.48 -8.83 21.64
C LEU A 141 11.35 -9.88 22.74
N ASN A 142 10.85 -9.51 23.93
CA ASN A 142 10.69 -10.44 25.05
C ASN A 142 9.60 -11.48 24.74
N SER A 143 8.47 -11.03 24.20
CA SER A 143 7.38 -11.92 23.75
C SER A 143 7.83 -12.85 22.63
N PHE A 144 8.68 -12.36 21.72
CA PHE A 144 9.24 -13.17 20.65
C PHE A 144 10.21 -14.24 21.17
N GLU A 145 11.04 -13.91 22.16
CA GLU A 145 11.93 -14.88 22.84
C GLU A 145 11.13 -16.00 23.52
N ASN A 146 10.00 -15.66 24.16
CA ASN A 146 9.10 -16.66 24.74
C ASN A 146 8.51 -17.61 23.67
N ILE A 147 8.14 -17.07 22.49
CA ILE A 147 7.67 -17.89 21.36
C ILE A 147 8.77 -18.86 20.90
N MET A 148 10.01 -18.39 20.80
CA MET A 148 11.15 -19.25 20.42
C MET A 148 11.39 -20.39 21.42
N GLU A 149 11.14 -20.17 22.72
CA GLU A 149 11.30 -21.23 23.74
C GLU A 149 10.40 -22.44 23.49
N HIS A 150 9.19 -22.21 22.98
CA HIS A 150 8.22 -23.28 22.67
C HIS A 150 8.52 -24.03 21.36
N THR A 151 9.49 -23.57 20.56
CA THR A 151 9.83 -24.18 19.27
C THR A 151 11.13 -24.99 19.30
N LYS A 152 11.80 -25.09 20.44
CA LYS A 152 13.09 -25.79 20.61
C LYS A 152 13.06 -27.26 20.18
N GLU A 153 11.90 -27.91 20.26
CA GLU A 153 11.71 -29.30 19.82
C GLU A 153 11.64 -29.48 18.30
N LYS A 154 11.55 -28.37 17.53
CA LYS A 154 11.48 -28.35 16.06
C LYS A 154 12.72 -27.66 15.49
N PRO A 155 13.83 -28.36 15.22
CA PRO A 155 15.13 -27.73 14.92
C PRO A 155 15.11 -26.76 13.73
N TYR A 156 14.38 -27.08 12.67
CA TYR A 156 14.27 -26.21 11.50
C TYR A 156 13.50 -24.90 11.82
N MET A 157 12.40 -25.03 12.57
CA MET A 157 11.61 -23.87 12.99
C MET A 157 12.39 -22.99 13.98
N ASP A 158 13.09 -23.61 14.93
CA ASP A 158 13.95 -22.90 15.89
C ASP A 158 15.04 -22.07 15.15
N MET A 159 15.74 -22.67 14.19
CA MET A 159 16.74 -21.95 13.40
C MET A 159 16.11 -20.80 12.57
N LYS A 160 14.93 -21.03 12.00
CA LYS A 160 14.20 -20.00 11.26
C LYS A 160 13.82 -18.82 12.15
N LEU A 161 13.25 -19.08 13.32
CA LEU A 161 12.86 -18.05 14.28
C LEU A 161 14.07 -17.32 14.86
N LYS A 162 15.20 -18.00 15.07
CA LYS A 162 16.44 -17.35 15.49
C LYS A 162 16.94 -16.33 14.48
N ASP A 163 16.89 -16.64 13.20
CA ASP A 163 17.28 -15.71 12.15
C ASP A 163 16.32 -14.51 12.09
N ILE A 164 15.00 -14.74 12.14
CA ILE A 164 13.99 -13.67 12.18
C ILE A 164 14.16 -12.80 13.43
N GLY A 165 14.33 -13.41 14.59
CA GLY A 165 14.54 -12.70 15.86
C GLY A 165 15.82 -11.86 15.87
N LEU A 166 16.91 -12.36 15.27
CA LEU A 166 18.14 -11.59 15.09
C LEU A 166 17.91 -10.37 14.22
N ILE A 167 17.26 -10.54 13.05
CA ILE A 167 16.96 -9.42 12.14
C ILE A 167 16.03 -8.42 12.84
N TYR A 168 14.99 -8.88 13.52
CA TYR A 168 14.06 -8.04 14.28
C TYR A 168 14.76 -7.21 15.34
N LYS A 169 15.64 -7.83 16.15
CA LYS A 169 16.44 -7.17 17.19
C LYS A 169 17.33 -6.09 16.58
N LEU A 170 18.10 -6.43 15.56
CA LEU A 170 19.04 -5.52 14.91
C LEU A 170 18.31 -4.37 14.18
N PHE A 171 17.15 -4.64 13.59
CA PHE A 171 16.31 -3.61 13.00
C PHE A 171 15.82 -2.64 14.06
N ARG A 172 15.38 -3.14 15.23
CA ARG A 172 14.96 -2.30 16.34
C ARG A 172 16.10 -1.42 16.88
N GLU A 173 17.30 -2.00 17.03
CA GLU A 173 18.49 -1.27 17.42
C GLU A 173 18.84 -0.16 16.40
N ALA A 174 18.71 -0.45 15.10
CA ALA A 174 18.96 0.51 14.03
C ALA A 174 17.96 1.67 13.98
N LEU A 175 16.69 1.46 14.38
CA LEU A 175 15.69 2.52 14.51
C LEU A 175 16.03 3.50 15.66
N GLY A 176 16.62 2.98 16.75
CA GLY A 176 16.91 3.75 17.96
C GLY A 176 15.64 4.37 18.57
N GLU A 177 15.79 5.57 19.14
CA GLU A 177 14.68 6.36 19.68
C GLU A 177 14.16 7.41 18.67
N LYS A 178 14.87 7.60 17.56
CA LYS A 178 14.57 8.65 16.57
C LYS A 178 13.40 8.29 15.67
N TYR A 179 13.29 7.02 15.29
CA TYR A 179 12.29 6.56 14.32
C TYR A 179 11.29 5.59 14.95
N ILE A 180 10.03 5.73 14.56
CA ILE A 180 8.97 4.75 14.83
C ILE A 180 8.39 4.24 13.51
N THR A 181 7.92 3.00 13.51
CA THR A 181 7.24 2.44 12.35
C THR A 181 5.76 2.85 12.34
N LYS A 182 5.10 2.74 11.19
CA LYS A 182 3.66 3.02 11.07
C LYS A 182 2.82 2.16 12.03
N GLU A 183 3.24 0.92 12.27
CA GLU A 183 2.56 -0.02 13.15
C GLU A 183 2.69 0.37 14.63
N GLU A 184 3.76 1.06 15.01
CA GLU A 184 3.99 1.56 16.37
C GLU A 184 3.18 2.81 16.71
N ILE A 185 2.60 3.49 15.72
CA ILE A 185 1.79 4.70 15.92
C ILE A 185 0.66 4.43 16.92
N LEU A 186 -0.06 3.32 16.77
CA LEU A 186 -1.16 2.98 17.67
C LEU A 186 -0.68 2.62 19.08
N LYS A 187 0.43 1.92 19.20
CA LYS A 187 1.03 1.63 20.50
C LYS A 187 1.46 2.92 21.22
N LYS A 188 1.99 3.88 20.47
CA LYS A 188 2.33 5.20 21.01
C LYS A 188 1.08 5.99 21.40
N LEU A 189 0.00 5.90 20.60
CA LEU A 189 -1.29 6.48 20.96
C LEU A 189 -1.80 5.92 22.31
N CYS A 190 -1.77 4.60 22.50
CA CYS A 190 -2.17 3.95 23.75
C CYS A 190 -1.42 4.51 24.98
N GLN A 191 -0.15 4.86 24.84
CA GLN A 191 0.66 5.41 25.92
C GLN A 191 0.31 6.85 26.33
N VAL A 192 -0.28 7.64 25.43
CA VAL A 192 -0.48 9.08 25.64
C VAL A 192 -1.93 9.54 25.67
N MET A 193 -2.86 8.72 25.15
CA MET A 193 -4.24 9.11 24.91
C MET A 193 -5.03 9.49 26.17
N GLU A 194 -4.65 8.99 27.34
CA GLU A 194 -5.25 9.38 28.63
C GLU A 194 -5.10 10.87 28.94
N LYS A 195 -4.10 11.53 28.36
CA LYS A 195 -3.85 12.97 28.57
C LYS A 195 -4.69 13.85 27.64
N SER A 196 -5.24 13.27 26.55
CA SER A 196 -5.97 14.01 25.51
C SER A 196 -7.37 14.46 26.00
N GLN A 197 -7.69 15.73 25.83
CA GLN A 197 -9.02 16.26 26.06
C GLN A 197 -9.99 15.83 24.95
N LEU A 198 -9.50 15.71 23.72
CA LEU A 198 -10.26 15.18 22.61
C LEU A 198 -10.84 13.79 22.98
N ILE A 199 -9.99 12.89 23.49
CA ILE A 199 -10.43 11.55 23.91
C ILE A 199 -11.43 11.63 25.07
N LYS A 200 -11.17 12.48 26.09
CA LYS A 200 -12.02 12.61 27.27
C LYS A 200 -13.42 13.14 26.97
N ASN A 201 -13.57 13.95 25.95
CA ASN A 201 -14.83 14.61 25.59
C ASN A 201 -15.54 13.94 24.40
N SER A 202 -15.14 12.73 24.01
CA SER A 202 -15.67 12.06 22.82
C SER A 202 -16.44 10.78 23.15
N GLU A 203 -17.49 10.50 22.36
CA GLU A 203 -18.07 9.17 22.17
C GLU A 203 -17.53 8.56 20.87
N PHE A 204 -17.37 7.24 20.85
CA PHE A 204 -16.71 6.53 19.76
C PHE A 204 -17.63 5.55 19.06
N PHE A 205 -17.59 5.58 17.73
CA PHE A 205 -18.29 4.63 16.87
C PHE A 205 -17.26 3.94 15.98
N PHE A 206 -17.26 2.62 15.96
CA PHE A 206 -16.37 1.81 15.12
C PHE A 206 -17.22 1.11 14.06
N ASP A 207 -17.07 1.49 12.80
CA ASP A 207 -17.86 0.94 11.71
C ASP A 207 -16.99 0.37 10.58
N GLY A 208 -17.46 -0.74 9.98
CA GLY A 208 -16.83 -1.37 8.83
C GLY A 208 -15.61 -2.25 9.15
N PHE A 209 -15.38 -2.60 10.41
CA PHE A 209 -14.29 -3.51 10.79
C PHE A 209 -14.76 -4.97 10.78
N THR A 210 -13.91 -5.87 10.28
CA THR A 210 -14.12 -7.33 10.33
C THR A 210 -13.54 -7.96 11.60
N GLY A 211 -12.64 -7.24 12.29
CA GLY A 211 -11.99 -7.63 13.53
C GLY A 211 -11.00 -6.56 13.96
N PHE A 212 -10.39 -6.75 15.12
CA PHE A 212 -9.39 -5.84 15.67
C PHE A 212 -8.07 -6.58 15.93
N THR A 213 -6.97 -5.89 15.67
CA THR A 213 -5.63 -6.38 16.08
C THR A 213 -5.46 -6.23 17.59
N PRO A 214 -4.54 -6.97 18.24
CA PRO A 214 -4.32 -6.85 19.68
C PRO A 214 -4.04 -5.43 20.15
N VAL A 215 -3.30 -4.62 19.37
CA VAL A 215 -3.03 -3.21 19.70
C VAL A 215 -4.30 -2.35 19.60
N GLN A 216 -5.18 -2.66 18.64
CA GLN A 216 -6.48 -1.99 18.55
C GLN A 216 -7.41 -2.40 19.70
N GLU A 217 -7.39 -3.69 20.10
CA GLU A 217 -8.12 -4.18 21.29
C GLU A 217 -7.62 -3.48 22.58
N GLU A 218 -6.29 -3.29 22.73
CA GLU A 218 -5.69 -2.51 23.82
C GLU A 218 -6.23 -1.08 23.83
N LEU A 219 -6.26 -0.41 22.66
CA LEU A 219 -6.80 0.94 22.52
C LEU A 219 -8.27 1.01 22.93
N LEU A 220 -9.11 0.07 22.45
CA LEU A 220 -10.51 -0.01 22.87
C LEU A 220 -10.64 -0.17 24.40
N GLY A 221 -9.78 -1.00 24.99
CA GLY A 221 -9.72 -1.19 26.43
C GLY A 221 -9.40 0.10 27.19
N ILE A 222 -8.41 0.86 26.76
CA ILE A 222 -8.05 2.15 27.37
C ILE A 222 -9.21 3.17 27.23
N LEU A 223 -9.91 3.20 26.11
CA LEU A 223 -11.11 4.04 25.94
C LEU A 223 -12.18 3.69 26.98
N LEU A 224 -12.44 2.40 27.21
CA LEU A 224 -13.39 1.94 28.20
C LEU A 224 -12.96 2.30 29.62
N ASP A 225 -11.67 2.12 29.97
CA ASP A 225 -11.13 2.48 31.28
C ASP A 225 -11.23 3.99 31.55
N ASN A 226 -11.18 4.82 30.50
CA ASN A 226 -11.39 6.27 30.57
C ASN A 226 -12.88 6.70 30.54
N GLY A 227 -13.80 5.76 30.73
CA GLY A 227 -15.23 6.07 30.82
C GLY A 227 -15.90 6.41 29.49
N ARG A 228 -15.32 5.97 28.35
CA ARG A 228 -15.88 6.28 27.02
C ARG A 228 -16.97 5.30 26.62
N LYS A 229 -17.96 5.81 25.89
CA LYS A 229 -18.99 4.96 25.28
C LYS A 229 -18.52 4.53 23.90
N LEU A 230 -18.55 3.23 23.64
CA LEU A 230 -18.17 2.64 22.37
C LEU A 230 -19.39 1.99 21.72
N THR A 231 -19.63 2.30 20.46
CA THR A 231 -20.62 1.60 19.62
C THR A 231 -19.85 0.92 18.48
N VAL A 232 -19.96 -0.41 18.34
CA VAL A 232 -19.20 -1.19 17.37
C VAL A 232 -20.15 -1.95 16.46
N THR A 233 -20.01 -1.77 15.13
CA THR A 233 -20.77 -2.56 14.16
C THR A 233 -20.03 -3.84 13.82
N ILE A 234 -20.74 -4.97 13.75
CA ILE A 234 -20.18 -6.25 13.32
C ILE A 234 -21.14 -6.92 12.34
N THR A 235 -20.55 -7.42 11.24
CA THR A 235 -21.32 -8.15 10.23
C THR A 235 -21.50 -9.59 10.63
N ILE A 236 -22.73 -9.96 10.95
CA ILE A 236 -23.15 -11.32 11.29
C ILE A 236 -24.62 -11.47 10.96
N SER A 237 -25.07 -12.64 10.51
CA SER A 237 -26.52 -12.82 10.30
C SER A 237 -27.29 -12.77 11.61
N PRO A 238 -28.56 -12.28 11.60
CA PRO A 238 -29.37 -12.19 12.80
C PRO A 238 -29.49 -13.54 13.52
N GLU A 239 -29.69 -14.64 12.79
CA GLU A 239 -29.85 -15.97 13.38
C GLU A 239 -28.58 -16.39 14.14
N GLU A 240 -27.39 -16.14 13.58
CA GLU A 240 -26.12 -16.45 14.24
C GLU A 240 -25.83 -15.49 15.41
N ALA A 241 -26.27 -14.25 15.31
CA ALA A 241 -26.20 -13.29 16.40
C ALA A 241 -27.08 -13.73 17.59
N TYR A 242 -28.34 -14.12 17.36
CA TYR A 242 -29.22 -14.64 18.40
C TYR A 242 -28.67 -15.91 19.06
N LYS A 243 -28.16 -16.85 18.27
CA LYS A 243 -27.52 -18.07 18.80
C LYS A 243 -26.34 -17.73 19.73
N LEU A 244 -25.55 -16.74 19.36
CA LEU A 244 -24.40 -16.33 20.16
C LEU A 244 -24.83 -15.72 21.50
N THR A 245 -25.87 -14.88 21.51
CA THR A 245 -26.42 -14.27 22.74
C THR A 245 -27.06 -15.31 23.65
N GLU A 246 -27.68 -16.35 23.12
CA GLU A 246 -28.28 -17.42 23.91
C GLU A 246 -27.27 -18.40 24.48
N THR A 247 -26.23 -18.75 23.72
CA THR A 247 -25.23 -19.77 24.12
C THR A 247 -24.10 -19.24 24.99
N GLY A 248 -23.92 -17.90 25.04
CA GLY A 248 -22.83 -17.26 25.76
C GLY A 248 -21.46 -17.52 25.11
N PHE A 249 -20.41 -17.28 25.90
CA PHE A 249 -19.02 -17.50 25.46
C PHE A 249 -18.75 -19.00 25.25
N ARG A 250 -18.45 -19.39 24.04
CA ARG A 250 -18.04 -20.75 23.68
C ARG A 250 -16.83 -20.70 22.76
N GLU A 251 -16.11 -21.81 22.70
CA GLU A 251 -15.09 -22.01 21.69
C GLU A 251 -15.71 -22.02 20.28
N ILE A 252 -15.24 -21.11 19.41
CA ILE A 252 -15.71 -20.97 18.04
C ILE A 252 -14.76 -21.71 17.13
N LYS A 253 -15.28 -22.66 16.35
CA LYS A 253 -14.49 -23.47 15.43
C LYS A 253 -14.19 -22.67 14.17
N GLU A 254 -13.00 -22.88 13.55
CA GLU A 254 -12.58 -22.16 12.34
C GLU A 254 -13.54 -22.30 11.16
N GLN A 255 -14.20 -23.46 11.03
CA GLN A 255 -15.16 -23.75 9.97
C GLN A 255 -16.56 -23.17 10.21
N GLU A 256 -16.82 -22.53 11.33
CA GLU A 256 -18.12 -21.93 11.59
C GLU A 256 -18.37 -20.71 10.70
N LEU A 257 -19.61 -20.60 10.20
CA LEU A 257 -20.02 -19.41 9.49
C LEU A 257 -19.89 -18.19 10.40
N PHE A 258 -19.33 -17.09 9.86
CA PHE A 258 -19.01 -15.89 10.63
C PHE A 258 -17.98 -16.09 11.77
N ASN A 259 -17.06 -17.04 11.62
CA ASN A 259 -16.03 -17.30 12.63
C ASN A 259 -15.33 -16.02 13.11
N LEU A 260 -14.82 -15.18 12.19
CA LEU A 260 -14.13 -13.92 12.52
C LEU A 260 -15.04 -12.96 13.31
N SER A 261 -16.28 -12.81 12.90
CA SER A 261 -17.25 -11.93 13.58
C SER A 261 -17.57 -12.45 14.98
N LYS A 262 -17.83 -13.74 15.12
CA LYS A 262 -18.09 -14.39 16.42
C LYS A 262 -16.91 -14.26 17.36
N THR A 263 -15.69 -14.49 16.85
CA THR A 263 -14.46 -14.34 17.63
C THR A 263 -14.27 -12.89 18.09
N THR A 264 -14.55 -11.91 17.21
CA THR A 264 -14.49 -10.49 17.54
C THR A 264 -15.50 -10.11 18.63
N ILE A 265 -16.73 -10.60 18.52
CA ILE A 265 -17.77 -10.38 19.54
C ILE A 265 -17.32 -10.94 20.90
N ASN A 266 -16.82 -12.19 20.93
CA ASN A 266 -16.33 -12.80 22.16
C ASN A 266 -15.18 -11.99 22.77
N LYS A 267 -14.24 -11.53 21.98
CA LYS A 267 -13.12 -10.69 22.45
C LYS A 267 -13.59 -9.37 23.04
N LEU A 268 -14.55 -8.69 22.40
CA LEU A 268 -15.11 -7.43 22.89
C LEU A 268 -15.86 -7.64 24.21
N TYR A 269 -16.61 -8.73 24.35
CA TYR A 269 -17.26 -9.08 25.62
C TYR A 269 -16.26 -9.43 26.70
N SER A 270 -15.22 -10.21 26.39
CA SER A 270 -14.13 -10.50 27.35
C SER A 270 -13.43 -9.22 27.77
N LEU A 271 -13.15 -8.32 26.83
CA LEU A 271 -12.55 -7.02 27.10
C LEU A 271 -13.39 -6.18 28.08
N ALA A 272 -14.73 -6.18 27.90
CA ALA A 272 -15.65 -5.50 28.80
C ALA A 272 -15.72 -6.16 30.18
N ALA A 273 -15.76 -7.49 30.24
CA ALA A 273 -15.81 -8.26 31.48
C ALA A 273 -14.54 -8.07 32.32
N ASP A 274 -13.35 -8.20 31.72
CA ASP A 274 -12.05 -8.03 32.36
C ASP A 274 -11.91 -6.64 33.01
N ARG A 275 -12.51 -5.62 32.40
CA ARG A 275 -12.51 -4.24 32.89
C ARG A 275 -13.71 -3.90 33.77
N GLN A 276 -14.63 -4.86 34.00
CA GLN A 276 -15.88 -4.65 34.73
C GLN A 276 -16.69 -3.44 34.18
N VAL A 277 -16.72 -3.31 32.87
CA VAL A 277 -17.43 -2.28 32.14
C VAL A 277 -18.83 -2.78 31.81
N SER A 278 -19.84 -1.90 31.86
CA SER A 278 -21.20 -2.27 31.52
C SER A 278 -21.37 -2.46 30.00
N ILE A 279 -22.08 -3.51 29.61
CA ILE A 279 -22.65 -3.60 28.29
C ILE A 279 -23.86 -2.65 28.29
N ALA A 280 -23.84 -1.64 27.41
CA ALA A 280 -24.83 -0.55 27.43
C ALA A 280 -26.17 -1.00 26.82
N GLY A 281 -27.04 -1.55 27.65
CA GLY A 281 -28.32 -2.07 27.22
C GLY A 281 -28.20 -3.37 26.42
N GLU A 282 -29.29 -3.76 25.74
CA GLU A 282 -29.26 -4.87 24.82
C GLU A 282 -28.51 -4.49 23.54
N ASP A 283 -27.77 -5.43 22.97
CA ASP A 283 -27.16 -5.28 21.64
C ASP A 283 -28.26 -5.04 20.60
N VAL A 284 -27.98 -4.18 19.65
CA VAL A 284 -28.92 -3.88 18.56
C VAL A 284 -28.72 -4.91 17.45
N ILE A 285 -29.71 -5.79 17.29
CA ILE A 285 -29.73 -6.74 16.17
C ILE A 285 -30.64 -6.18 15.07
N ILE A 286 -30.04 -5.89 13.93
CA ILE A 286 -30.75 -5.36 12.77
C ILE A 286 -31.15 -6.52 11.87
N THR A 287 -32.46 -6.77 11.74
CA THR A 287 -33.02 -7.93 11.03
C THR A 287 -33.22 -7.72 9.53
N GLY A 288 -33.05 -6.48 9.04
CA GLY A 288 -33.27 -6.14 7.63
C GLY A 288 -34.76 -6.00 7.24
N GLU A 289 -35.66 -5.97 8.21
CA GLU A 289 -37.12 -5.78 7.97
C GLU A 289 -37.48 -4.31 7.69
N ASN A 290 -36.54 -3.39 7.91
CA ASN A 290 -36.75 -1.96 7.68
C ASN A 290 -36.31 -1.56 6.25
N ASN A 291 -36.85 -0.44 5.75
CA ASN A 291 -36.52 0.15 4.42
C ASN A 291 -35.00 0.41 4.15
N SER A 292 -34.13 0.15 5.13
CA SER A 292 -32.68 0.28 5.02
C SER A 292 -31.97 -0.97 4.48
N TYR A 293 -32.69 -2.07 4.25
CA TYR A 293 -32.09 -3.29 3.69
C TYR A 293 -31.80 -3.10 2.19
N ARG A 294 -30.54 -3.22 1.83
CA ARG A 294 -30.04 -2.96 0.46
C ARG A 294 -30.70 -3.83 -0.62
N TYR A 295 -31.01 -5.08 -0.30
CA TYR A 295 -31.55 -6.07 -1.24
C TYR A 295 -33.06 -6.29 -1.10
N ASN A 296 -33.79 -5.32 -0.55
CA ASN A 296 -35.22 -5.48 -0.27
C ASN A 296 -36.04 -5.73 -1.54
N GLU A 297 -35.64 -5.15 -2.67
CA GLU A 297 -36.30 -5.30 -3.97
C GLU A 297 -35.66 -6.40 -4.84
N ASP A 298 -34.44 -6.87 -4.50
CA ASP A 298 -33.65 -7.83 -5.28
C ASP A 298 -33.80 -9.23 -4.69
N ARG A 299 -34.75 -10.01 -5.20
CA ARG A 299 -35.10 -11.33 -4.66
C ARG A 299 -33.95 -12.33 -4.75
N GLU A 300 -33.24 -12.38 -5.89
CA GLU A 300 -32.13 -13.31 -6.10
C GLU A 300 -30.93 -12.95 -5.22
N LEU A 301 -30.57 -11.68 -5.13
CA LEU A 301 -29.46 -11.21 -4.28
C LEU A 301 -29.78 -11.39 -2.79
N SER A 302 -31.02 -11.08 -2.38
CA SER A 302 -31.49 -11.33 -1.01
C SER A 302 -31.43 -12.82 -0.65
N TYR A 303 -31.83 -13.70 -1.59
CA TYR A 303 -31.77 -15.13 -1.40
C TYR A 303 -30.32 -15.64 -1.27
N ILE A 304 -29.43 -15.18 -2.13
CA ILE A 304 -27.99 -15.54 -2.08
C ILE A 304 -27.37 -15.05 -0.76
N GLU A 305 -27.60 -13.80 -0.37
CA GLU A 305 -27.05 -13.27 0.88
C GLU A 305 -27.45 -14.10 2.10
N ARG A 306 -28.70 -14.54 2.15
CA ARG A 306 -29.23 -15.31 3.28
C ARG A 306 -28.79 -16.78 3.26
N ASN A 307 -28.48 -17.34 2.12
CA ASN A 307 -28.30 -18.80 1.97
C ASN A 307 -26.91 -19.24 1.53
N ILE A 308 -26.08 -18.33 1.01
CA ILE A 308 -24.73 -18.69 0.57
C ILE A 308 -23.89 -19.28 1.71
N PHE A 309 -23.14 -20.34 1.42
CA PHE A 309 -22.34 -21.12 2.38
C PHE A 309 -23.14 -21.85 3.48
N ARG A 310 -24.45 -21.97 3.34
CA ARG A 310 -25.29 -22.77 4.26
C ARG A 310 -25.61 -24.11 3.61
N SER A 311 -25.41 -25.21 4.37
CA SER A 311 -25.53 -26.59 3.86
C SER A 311 -26.98 -27.12 3.85
N SER A 312 -27.97 -26.34 4.25
CA SER A 312 -29.38 -26.77 4.22
C SER A 312 -29.85 -26.91 2.78
N GLY A 313 -30.45 -28.07 2.43
CA GLY A 313 -31.02 -28.33 1.10
C GLY A 313 -31.94 -27.19 0.68
N LEU A 314 -31.47 -26.41 -0.25
CA LEU A 314 -32.10 -25.17 -0.69
C LEU A 314 -33.16 -25.54 -1.74
N GLU A 315 -34.41 -25.55 -1.36
CA GLU A 315 -35.48 -25.50 -2.35
C GLU A 315 -35.46 -24.13 -3.01
N SER A 316 -35.41 -24.11 -4.34
CA SER A 316 -35.47 -22.87 -5.13
C SER A 316 -36.86 -22.26 -5.04
N GLY A 317 -37.10 -21.47 -4.01
CA GLY A 317 -38.33 -20.71 -3.84
C GLY A 317 -38.31 -19.32 -4.48
N CYS A 318 -37.30 -19.01 -5.29
CA CYS A 318 -37.14 -17.70 -5.91
C CYS A 318 -37.40 -17.78 -7.42
N ASP A 319 -38.41 -17.02 -7.89
CA ASP A 319 -38.60 -16.80 -9.32
C ASP A 319 -37.43 -15.97 -9.84
N SER A 320 -36.61 -16.59 -10.73
CA SER A 320 -35.46 -15.92 -11.33
C SER A 320 -35.90 -14.76 -12.21
N ARG A 321 -35.39 -13.54 -11.89
CA ARG A 321 -35.55 -12.36 -12.74
C ARG A 321 -34.31 -12.09 -13.58
N GLY A 322 -33.28 -12.92 -13.45
CA GLY A 322 -32.02 -12.79 -14.14
C GLY A 322 -31.12 -11.69 -13.58
N GLU A 323 -31.29 -11.35 -12.31
CA GLU A 323 -30.42 -10.43 -11.56
C GLU A 323 -29.02 -11.02 -11.37
N VAL A 324 -28.95 -12.35 -11.19
CA VAL A 324 -27.71 -13.11 -11.06
C VAL A 324 -27.49 -13.99 -12.28
N ARG A 325 -26.32 -13.89 -12.90
CA ARG A 325 -25.95 -14.66 -14.10
C ARG A 325 -24.58 -15.30 -13.91
N ILE A 326 -24.47 -16.54 -14.30
CA ILE A 326 -23.19 -17.27 -14.35
C ILE A 326 -22.88 -17.53 -15.83
N ALA A 327 -21.72 -17.04 -16.28
CA ALA A 327 -21.26 -17.22 -17.65
C ALA A 327 -19.89 -17.92 -17.62
N PRO A 328 -19.83 -19.27 -17.80
CA PRO A 328 -18.56 -19.96 -17.94
C PRO A 328 -17.92 -19.59 -19.29
N LEU A 329 -16.65 -19.23 -19.26
CA LEU A 329 -15.88 -18.82 -20.43
C LEU A 329 -14.55 -19.59 -20.47
N ASP A 330 -13.96 -19.71 -21.67
CA ASP A 330 -12.83 -20.60 -21.91
C ASP A 330 -11.51 -20.13 -21.31
N ASN A 331 -11.35 -18.82 -21.14
CA ASN A 331 -10.11 -18.22 -20.63
C ASN A 331 -10.32 -16.79 -20.15
N PRO A 332 -9.36 -16.22 -19.36
CA PRO A 332 -9.44 -14.87 -18.82
C PRO A 332 -9.57 -13.73 -19.87
N ILE A 333 -9.06 -13.93 -21.10
CA ILE A 333 -9.20 -12.95 -22.18
C ILE A 333 -10.67 -12.83 -22.56
N ARG A 334 -11.34 -13.98 -22.75
CA ARG A 334 -12.77 -14.00 -23.10
C ARG A 334 -13.65 -13.45 -21.97
N GLU A 335 -13.25 -13.64 -20.73
CA GLU A 335 -13.95 -13.06 -19.57
C GLU A 335 -13.89 -11.54 -19.59
N ALA A 336 -12.71 -10.96 -19.87
CA ALA A 336 -12.55 -9.50 -19.98
C ALA A 336 -13.34 -8.92 -21.18
N GLU A 337 -13.29 -9.57 -22.34
CA GLU A 337 -14.05 -9.19 -23.55
C GLU A 337 -15.57 -9.27 -23.31
N ALA A 338 -16.04 -10.33 -22.69
CA ALA A 338 -17.47 -10.52 -22.39
C ALA A 338 -17.97 -9.48 -21.37
N ALA A 339 -17.15 -9.15 -20.36
CA ALA A 339 -17.47 -8.10 -19.41
C ALA A 339 -17.60 -6.74 -20.11
N ALA A 340 -16.66 -6.39 -20.99
CA ALA A 340 -16.70 -5.16 -21.77
C ALA A 340 -17.95 -5.08 -22.68
N ALA A 341 -18.24 -6.16 -23.40
CA ALA A 341 -19.42 -6.25 -24.26
C ALA A 341 -20.74 -6.14 -23.45
N TYR A 342 -20.79 -6.78 -22.27
CA TYR A 342 -21.94 -6.70 -21.38
C TYR A 342 -22.19 -5.27 -20.88
N ILE A 343 -21.15 -4.59 -20.39
CA ILE A 343 -21.22 -3.21 -19.91
C ILE A 343 -21.72 -2.28 -21.02
N ASN A 344 -21.11 -2.34 -22.21
CA ASN A 344 -21.51 -1.50 -23.35
C ASN A 344 -22.97 -1.74 -23.76
N LYS A 345 -23.41 -3.01 -23.74
CA LYS A 345 -24.81 -3.35 -24.05
C LYS A 345 -25.78 -2.72 -23.04
N ARG A 346 -25.45 -2.78 -21.74
CA ARG A 346 -26.30 -2.22 -20.68
C ARG A 346 -26.33 -0.70 -20.71
N VAL A 347 -25.18 -0.07 -20.89
CA VAL A 347 -25.08 1.40 -21.01
C VAL A 347 -25.92 1.91 -22.20
N ARG A 348 -25.79 1.26 -23.38
CA ARG A 348 -26.51 1.69 -24.60
C ARG A 348 -28.01 1.43 -24.55
N ASN A 349 -28.43 0.29 -23.99
CA ASN A 349 -29.81 -0.15 -24.09
C ASN A 349 -30.66 0.22 -22.86
N GLU A 350 -30.04 0.39 -21.70
CA GLU A 350 -30.75 0.56 -20.42
C GLU A 350 -30.50 1.93 -19.78
N GLY A 351 -29.65 2.78 -20.39
CA GLY A 351 -29.36 4.13 -19.92
C GLY A 351 -28.54 4.17 -18.62
N LEU A 352 -27.88 3.05 -18.26
CA LEU A 352 -26.94 2.99 -17.15
C LEU A 352 -25.69 3.81 -17.47
N ARG A 353 -24.96 4.23 -16.45
CA ARG A 353 -23.68 4.93 -16.58
C ARG A 353 -22.54 3.97 -16.26
N TYR A 354 -21.33 4.26 -16.74
CA TYR A 354 -20.17 3.43 -16.46
C TYR A 354 -19.89 3.29 -14.97
N ARG A 355 -20.12 4.33 -14.17
CA ARG A 355 -19.99 4.32 -12.71
C ARG A 355 -20.97 3.39 -11.97
N ASP A 356 -21.99 2.88 -12.65
CA ASP A 356 -22.96 1.94 -12.08
C ASP A 356 -22.43 0.50 -12.16
N PHE A 357 -21.24 0.30 -12.77
CA PHE A 357 -20.58 -1.00 -12.89
C PHE A 357 -19.30 -1.07 -12.08
N ALA A 358 -19.00 -2.25 -11.57
CA ALA A 358 -17.72 -2.58 -10.95
C ALA A 358 -17.27 -3.99 -11.34
N ILE A 359 -15.97 -4.17 -11.55
CA ILE A 359 -15.36 -5.49 -11.72
C ILE A 359 -14.58 -5.82 -10.46
N ILE A 360 -14.85 -6.99 -9.89
CA ILE A 360 -14.17 -7.49 -8.71
C ILE A 360 -13.43 -8.79 -9.09
N THR A 361 -12.13 -8.83 -8.83
CA THR A 361 -11.31 -10.03 -9.05
C THR A 361 -10.42 -10.31 -7.85
N GLY A 362 -10.17 -11.57 -7.55
CA GLY A 362 -9.18 -11.99 -6.56
C GLY A 362 -7.74 -12.02 -7.10
N ASP A 363 -7.56 -11.93 -8.42
CA ASP A 363 -6.25 -11.96 -9.10
C ASP A 363 -6.14 -10.79 -10.09
N LEU A 364 -5.84 -9.61 -9.54
CA LEU A 364 -5.69 -8.40 -10.33
C LEU A 364 -4.48 -8.46 -11.27
N ASP A 365 -3.43 -9.17 -10.90
CA ASP A 365 -2.19 -9.23 -11.70
C ASP A 365 -2.43 -9.95 -13.04
N THR A 366 -3.19 -11.03 -13.04
CA THR A 366 -3.59 -11.75 -14.26
C THR A 366 -4.57 -10.93 -15.10
N TYR A 367 -5.60 -10.34 -14.47
CA TYR A 367 -6.68 -9.69 -15.20
C TYR A 367 -6.40 -8.26 -15.64
N ARG A 368 -5.48 -7.55 -14.99
CA ARG A 368 -5.19 -6.13 -15.23
C ARG A 368 -5.07 -5.79 -16.71
N LYS A 369 -4.06 -6.38 -17.37
CA LYS A 369 -3.74 -6.06 -18.76
C LYS A 369 -4.86 -6.47 -19.72
N LEU A 370 -5.56 -7.55 -19.40
CA LEU A 370 -6.67 -8.05 -20.19
C LEU A 370 -7.86 -7.10 -20.15
N ILE A 371 -8.22 -6.63 -18.95
CA ILE A 371 -9.29 -5.64 -18.76
C ILE A 371 -8.91 -4.30 -19.38
N GLU A 372 -7.67 -3.80 -19.16
CA GLU A 372 -7.20 -2.56 -19.80
C GLU A 372 -7.32 -2.62 -21.32
N THR A 373 -6.95 -3.73 -21.93
CA THR A 373 -7.03 -3.92 -23.38
C THR A 373 -8.49 -4.00 -23.83
N ALA A 374 -9.29 -4.87 -23.22
CA ALA A 374 -10.69 -5.05 -23.60
C ALA A 374 -11.51 -3.75 -23.43
N PHE A 375 -11.26 -2.99 -22.37
CA PHE A 375 -11.98 -1.72 -22.13
C PHE A 375 -11.53 -0.62 -23.09
N ARG A 376 -10.25 -0.53 -23.40
CA ARG A 376 -9.73 0.43 -24.38
C ARG A 376 -10.26 0.15 -25.77
N ASP A 377 -10.30 -1.13 -26.18
CA ASP A 377 -10.81 -1.55 -27.50
C ASP A 377 -12.32 -1.32 -27.63
N ASN A 378 -13.03 -1.15 -26.54
CA ASN A 378 -14.47 -0.89 -26.47
C ASN A 378 -14.83 0.54 -26.03
N ASP A 379 -13.85 1.45 -25.93
CA ASP A 379 -14.02 2.85 -25.50
C ASP A 379 -14.72 2.99 -24.14
N ILE A 380 -14.50 2.04 -23.22
CA ILE A 380 -15.06 2.06 -21.88
C ILE A 380 -14.11 2.86 -20.96
N PRO A 381 -14.55 3.97 -20.38
CA PRO A 381 -13.76 4.67 -19.37
C PRO A 381 -13.73 3.82 -18.08
N PHE A 382 -12.54 3.59 -17.56
CA PHE A 382 -12.36 2.78 -16.35
C PHE A 382 -11.32 3.39 -15.41
N PHE A 383 -11.46 3.10 -14.14
CA PHE A 383 -10.45 3.33 -13.13
C PHE A 383 -10.03 2.00 -12.50
N MET A 384 -8.75 1.78 -12.47
CA MET A 384 -8.16 0.63 -11.79
C MET A 384 -7.15 1.15 -10.77
N ASP A 385 -7.33 0.81 -9.49
CA ASP A 385 -6.38 1.18 -8.43
C ASP A 385 -5.08 0.40 -8.61
N ASN A 386 -4.31 0.85 -9.57
CA ASN A 386 -3.02 0.26 -9.92
C ASN A 386 -1.90 1.26 -9.64
N LYS A 387 -1.14 0.94 -8.61
CA LYS A 387 0.09 1.68 -8.31
C LYS A 387 1.20 1.17 -9.22
N ARG A 388 1.66 2.01 -10.15
CA ARG A 388 2.81 1.69 -11.00
C ARG A 388 4.11 1.84 -10.22
N ARG A 389 5.03 0.90 -10.38
CA ARG A 389 6.34 0.98 -9.74
C ARG A 389 7.20 2.02 -10.47
N LEU A 390 7.81 2.90 -9.71
CA LEU A 390 8.67 3.97 -10.22
C LEU A 390 9.88 3.44 -11.03
N ILE A 391 10.37 2.27 -10.67
CA ILE A 391 11.52 1.61 -11.30
C ILE A 391 11.37 1.40 -12.81
N PHE A 392 10.15 1.36 -13.33
CA PHE A 392 9.88 1.19 -14.77
C PHE A 392 9.85 2.50 -15.57
N ASN A 393 9.97 3.65 -14.90
CA ASN A 393 10.05 4.94 -15.59
C ASN A 393 11.37 5.05 -16.37
N PRO A 394 11.38 5.49 -17.65
CA PRO A 394 12.59 5.58 -18.46
C PRO A 394 13.68 6.48 -17.86
N CYS A 395 13.32 7.61 -17.25
CA CYS A 395 14.26 8.50 -16.60
C CYS A 395 14.93 7.84 -15.38
N VAL A 396 14.14 7.10 -14.59
CA VAL A 396 14.66 6.33 -13.45
C VAL A 396 15.55 5.18 -13.94
N ASN A 397 15.14 4.49 -15.00
CA ASN A 397 15.95 3.42 -15.57
C ASN A 397 17.30 3.94 -16.10
N ALA A 398 17.36 5.14 -16.67
CA ALA A 398 18.63 5.71 -17.12
C ALA A 398 19.60 5.96 -15.97
N ILE A 399 19.14 6.46 -14.82
CA ILE A 399 19.97 6.61 -13.61
C ILE A 399 20.52 5.25 -13.17
N ARG A 400 19.68 4.22 -13.17
CA ARG A 400 20.07 2.84 -12.84
C ARG A 400 21.14 2.31 -13.81
N GLN A 401 20.93 2.52 -15.12
CA GLN A 401 21.90 2.10 -16.15
C GLN A 401 23.21 2.87 -16.05
N ALA A 402 23.19 4.16 -15.69
CA ALA A 402 24.40 4.94 -15.45
C ALA A 402 25.22 4.36 -14.27
N LEU A 403 24.58 4.01 -13.17
CA LEU A 403 25.26 3.35 -12.03
C LEU A 403 25.82 1.98 -12.40
N LEU A 404 25.04 1.17 -13.14
CA LEU A 404 25.49 -0.14 -13.64
C LEU A 404 26.68 0.01 -14.58
N MET A 405 26.66 1.00 -15.48
CA MET A 405 27.74 1.30 -16.42
C MET A 405 29.08 1.54 -15.71
N ILE A 406 29.05 2.26 -14.60
CA ILE A 406 30.29 2.46 -13.82
C ILE A 406 30.71 1.17 -13.11
N SER A 407 29.75 0.42 -12.57
CA SER A 407 30.04 -0.81 -11.79
C SER A 407 30.53 -1.97 -12.63
N ASP A 408 30.09 -2.10 -13.89
CA ASP A 408 30.42 -3.16 -14.83
C ASP A 408 31.48 -2.74 -15.87
N ASN A 409 32.06 -1.55 -15.65
CA ASN A 409 33.08 -0.98 -16.51
C ASN A 409 32.65 -0.83 -17.98
N PHE A 410 31.51 -0.17 -18.22
CA PHE A 410 31.00 0.17 -19.55
C PHE A 410 30.73 -1.08 -20.40
N SER A 411 29.94 -1.99 -19.91
CA SER A 411 29.44 -3.12 -20.71
C SER A 411 28.51 -2.62 -21.83
N TYR A 412 28.36 -3.46 -22.87
CA TYR A 412 27.42 -3.16 -23.95
C TYR A 412 26.01 -2.94 -23.41
N GLU A 413 25.55 -3.81 -22.50
CA GLU A 413 24.22 -3.81 -21.94
C GLU A 413 23.91 -2.52 -21.17
N SER A 414 24.84 -2.05 -20.35
CA SER A 414 24.64 -0.84 -19.53
C SER A 414 24.73 0.45 -20.36
N VAL A 415 25.68 0.52 -21.32
CA VAL A 415 25.85 1.69 -22.21
C VAL A 415 24.61 1.88 -23.08
N PHE A 416 24.17 0.85 -23.79
CA PHE A 416 23.00 0.96 -24.66
C PHE A 416 21.68 0.90 -23.87
N GLY A 417 21.68 0.29 -22.69
CA GLY A 417 20.59 0.43 -21.73
C GLY A 417 20.34 1.89 -21.33
N PHE A 418 21.40 2.66 -21.07
CA PHE A 418 21.33 4.10 -20.79
C PHE A 418 20.89 4.91 -22.01
N LEU A 419 21.60 4.76 -23.14
CA LEU A 419 21.35 5.53 -24.35
C LEU A 419 19.92 5.34 -24.89
N LYS A 420 19.40 4.12 -24.83
CA LYS A 420 18.06 3.77 -25.32
C LYS A 420 16.91 4.20 -24.39
N CYS A 421 17.19 4.77 -23.24
CA CYS A 421 16.17 5.38 -22.38
C CYS A 421 15.59 6.69 -22.96
N GLY A 422 16.22 7.26 -23.99
CA GLY A 422 15.72 8.45 -24.70
C GLY A 422 15.91 9.77 -23.95
N ILE A 423 16.78 9.81 -22.95
CA ILE A 423 17.05 11.01 -22.13
C ILE A 423 18.42 11.64 -22.40
N SER A 424 19.28 11.00 -23.18
CA SER A 424 20.63 11.50 -23.49
C SER A 424 20.64 12.69 -24.46
N GLY A 425 19.51 13.05 -25.05
CA GLY A 425 19.44 14.06 -26.10
C GLY A 425 20.01 13.62 -27.46
N ILE A 426 20.57 12.39 -27.53
CA ILE A 426 21.12 11.82 -28.76
C ILE A 426 19.98 11.15 -29.54
N GLU A 427 19.86 11.47 -30.83
CA GLU A 427 18.83 10.92 -31.71
C GLU A 427 18.96 9.40 -31.87
N ARG A 428 17.84 8.69 -32.00
CA ARG A 428 17.81 7.23 -32.03
C ARG A 428 18.65 6.64 -33.16
N GLU A 429 18.59 7.22 -34.34
CA GLU A 429 19.36 6.79 -35.51
C GLU A 429 20.88 6.89 -35.26
N LYS A 430 21.31 7.92 -34.54
CA LYS A 430 22.72 8.09 -34.15
C LYS A 430 23.14 7.03 -33.12
N ILE A 431 22.26 6.72 -32.15
CA ILE A 431 22.52 5.65 -31.17
C ILE A 431 22.67 4.31 -31.89
N ASP A 432 21.82 4.01 -32.88
CA ASP A 432 21.88 2.77 -33.64
C ASP A 432 23.15 2.66 -34.50
N LEU A 433 23.65 3.78 -35.05
CA LEU A 433 24.97 3.82 -35.73
C LEU A 433 26.12 3.49 -34.78
N LEU A 434 26.16 4.12 -33.61
CA LEU A 434 27.15 3.85 -32.57
C LEU A 434 27.06 2.39 -32.09
N GLU A 435 25.87 1.86 -31.92
CA GLU A 435 25.63 0.48 -31.49
C GLU A 435 26.19 -0.52 -32.48
N ASN A 436 25.91 -0.34 -33.77
CA ASN A 436 26.42 -1.22 -34.83
C ASN A 436 27.93 -1.26 -34.83
N TYR A 437 28.58 -0.09 -34.70
CA TYR A 437 30.04 -0.02 -34.63
C TYR A 437 30.58 -0.72 -33.38
N VAL A 438 29.98 -0.47 -32.23
CA VAL A 438 30.42 -1.09 -30.95
C VAL A 438 30.28 -2.61 -30.98
N LEU A 439 29.20 -3.13 -31.59
CA LEU A 439 29.00 -4.56 -31.79
C LEU A 439 30.00 -5.17 -32.76
N GLU A 440 30.23 -4.53 -33.91
CA GLU A 440 31.17 -5.01 -34.95
C GLU A 440 32.60 -5.13 -34.41
N TYR A 441 33.04 -4.13 -33.62
CA TYR A 441 34.42 -4.08 -33.13
C TYR A 441 34.60 -4.57 -31.70
N GLY A 442 33.52 -5.00 -31.03
CA GLY A 442 33.56 -5.52 -29.65
C GLY A 442 34.09 -4.48 -28.66
N ILE A 443 33.65 -3.23 -28.78
CA ILE A 443 34.08 -2.13 -27.91
C ILE A 443 33.53 -2.35 -26.49
N ARG A 444 34.41 -2.36 -25.49
CA ARG A 444 34.06 -2.51 -24.07
C ARG A 444 35.05 -1.76 -23.20
N GLY A 445 34.59 -1.27 -22.06
CA GLY A 445 35.42 -0.63 -21.04
C GLY A 445 35.62 0.86 -21.26
N PHE A 446 35.66 1.58 -20.14
CA PHE A 446 35.82 3.03 -20.09
C PHE A 446 36.93 3.57 -21.00
N ASN A 447 38.11 2.96 -20.95
CA ASN A 447 39.29 3.42 -21.74
C ASN A 447 39.07 3.34 -23.26
N ARG A 448 38.14 2.53 -23.74
CA ARG A 448 37.80 2.47 -25.16
C ARG A 448 36.86 3.59 -25.57
N TYR A 449 35.88 3.90 -24.72
CA TYR A 449 34.94 5.01 -24.99
C TYR A 449 35.57 6.39 -24.77
N SER A 450 36.65 6.49 -23.98
CA SER A 450 37.37 7.76 -23.75
C SER A 450 38.33 8.15 -24.86
N GLN A 451 38.54 7.29 -25.85
CA GLN A 451 39.47 7.52 -26.99
C GLN A 451 38.70 7.41 -28.30
N ASP A 452 39.19 8.09 -29.33
CA ASP A 452 38.61 7.99 -30.65
C ASP A 452 38.66 6.56 -31.18
N PHE A 453 37.61 6.18 -31.83
CA PHE A 453 37.52 4.93 -32.57
C PHE A 453 38.31 5.04 -33.87
N THR A 454 39.21 4.11 -34.10
CA THR A 454 40.16 4.16 -35.21
C THR A 454 40.07 2.97 -36.17
N LYS A 455 39.19 2.01 -35.88
CA LYS A 455 39.07 0.81 -36.71
C LYS A 455 38.13 1.05 -37.87
N PHE A 456 38.62 0.67 -39.07
CA PHE A 456 37.86 0.72 -40.32
C PHE A 456 37.41 -0.69 -40.72
N GLY A 457 36.11 -0.90 -40.87
CA GLY A 457 35.53 -2.12 -41.42
C GLY A 457 35.46 -2.10 -42.95
N LYS A 458 35.15 -3.24 -43.56
CA LYS A 458 34.88 -3.31 -44.98
C LYS A 458 33.62 -2.50 -45.33
N GLY A 459 33.84 -1.31 -45.92
CA GLY A 459 32.72 -0.44 -46.36
C GLY A 459 32.44 0.80 -45.51
N LEU A 460 33.13 0.97 -44.35
CA LEU A 460 33.00 2.17 -43.54
C LEU A 460 33.82 3.30 -44.20
N ARG A 461 33.21 4.46 -44.43
CA ARG A 461 33.87 5.66 -44.95
C ARG A 461 34.43 6.50 -43.81
N GLU A 462 35.43 7.32 -44.09
CA GLU A 462 36.08 8.20 -43.11
C GLU A 462 35.10 9.18 -42.49
N GLU A 463 34.17 9.71 -43.28
CA GLU A 463 33.07 10.61 -42.82
C GLU A 463 32.13 9.91 -41.84
N GLU A 464 31.85 8.63 -42.06
CA GLU A 464 30.94 7.84 -41.16
C GLU A 464 31.64 7.53 -39.83
N LEU A 465 32.95 7.25 -39.85
CA LEU A 465 33.72 7.08 -38.63
C LEU A 465 33.84 8.37 -37.83
N CYS A 466 33.98 9.52 -38.51
CA CYS A 466 33.96 10.82 -37.86
C CYS A 466 32.62 11.07 -37.15
N ALA A 467 31.52 10.83 -37.86
CA ALA A 467 30.19 10.95 -37.27
C ALA A 467 29.97 10.02 -36.06
N ILE A 468 30.51 8.79 -36.10
CA ILE A 468 30.43 7.85 -34.97
C ILE A 468 31.25 8.37 -33.77
N ASN A 469 32.42 8.96 -34.01
CA ASN A 469 33.22 9.58 -32.96
C ASN A 469 32.57 10.80 -32.36
N ASP A 470 31.88 11.62 -33.15
CA ASP A 470 31.08 12.74 -32.63
C ASP A 470 29.98 12.26 -31.69
N ILE A 471 29.29 11.16 -32.02
CA ILE A 471 28.26 10.56 -31.17
C ILE A 471 28.90 9.97 -29.90
N ARG A 472 30.03 9.29 -30.01
CA ARG A 472 30.81 8.76 -28.88
C ARG A 472 31.21 9.89 -27.92
N GLU A 473 31.71 11.00 -28.46
CA GLU A 473 32.14 12.16 -27.68
C GLU A 473 30.96 12.77 -26.92
N ALA A 474 29.83 13.03 -27.62
CA ALA A 474 28.61 13.55 -27.03
C ALA A 474 28.11 12.64 -25.87
N PHE A 475 28.14 11.31 -26.05
CA PHE A 475 27.83 10.37 -24.99
C PHE A 475 28.84 10.44 -23.84
N PHE A 476 30.11 10.49 -24.15
CA PHE A 476 31.18 10.47 -23.16
C PHE A 476 31.18 11.74 -22.29
N GLU A 477 30.90 12.90 -22.86
CA GLU A 477 30.75 14.16 -22.12
C GLU A 477 29.64 14.07 -21.05
N ILE A 478 28.50 13.47 -21.39
CA ILE A 478 27.39 13.29 -20.44
C ILE A 478 27.81 12.45 -19.22
N ILE A 479 28.58 11.39 -19.44
CA ILE A 479 28.85 10.41 -18.38
C ILE A 479 30.17 10.62 -17.65
N ARG A 480 31.08 11.44 -18.20
CA ARG A 480 32.44 11.67 -17.66
C ARG A 480 32.40 12.24 -16.25
N ASP A 481 31.66 13.33 -16.08
CA ASP A 481 31.59 14.06 -14.80
C ASP A 481 30.91 13.20 -13.74
N PHE A 482 29.86 12.47 -14.11
CA PHE A 482 29.24 11.48 -13.22
C PHE A 482 30.23 10.40 -12.79
N LYS A 483 31.00 9.84 -13.74
CA LYS A 483 31.99 8.84 -13.39
C LYS A 483 33.05 9.40 -12.43
N GLU A 484 33.50 10.62 -12.63
CA GLU A 484 34.45 11.27 -11.73
C GLU A 484 33.89 11.47 -10.33
N SER A 485 32.63 11.94 -10.22
CA SER A 485 31.97 12.18 -8.93
C SER A 485 31.75 10.90 -8.10
N VAL A 486 31.44 9.75 -8.76
CA VAL A 486 31.20 8.47 -8.09
C VAL A 486 32.43 7.55 -8.04
N SER A 487 33.56 7.92 -8.64
CA SER A 487 34.80 7.14 -8.60
C SER A 487 35.59 7.42 -7.32
N GLY A 488 36.32 6.43 -6.85
CA GLY A 488 37.24 6.56 -5.70
C GLY A 488 37.05 5.47 -4.65
N ARG A 489 38.01 5.41 -3.72
CA ARG A 489 37.95 4.50 -2.57
C ARG A 489 37.33 5.18 -1.39
N ASN A 490 36.61 4.44 -0.57
CA ASN A 490 35.95 4.93 0.66
C ASN A 490 34.83 5.97 0.45
N LYS A 491 34.11 5.92 -0.67
CA LYS A 491 32.92 6.72 -0.91
C LYS A 491 31.79 6.29 0.04
N THR A 492 31.01 7.26 0.48
CA THR A 492 29.84 7.04 1.32
C THR A 492 28.56 7.02 0.49
N VAL A 493 27.45 6.57 1.09
CA VAL A 493 26.13 6.65 0.46
C VAL A 493 25.82 8.09 0.04
N ARG A 494 26.16 9.08 0.87
CA ARG A 494 25.97 10.51 0.58
C ARG A 494 26.75 10.96 -0.66
N ASP A 495 28.00 10.49 -0.83
CA ASP A 495 28.79 10.84 -1.99
C ASP A 495 28.17 10.32 -3.29
N TYR A 496 27.69 9.07 -3.28
CA TYR A 496 26.98 8.50 -4.44
C TYR A 496 25.64 9.18 -4.70
N THR A 497 24.89 9.51 -3.64
CA THR A 497 23.61 10.21 -3.76
C THR A 497 23.79 11.60 -4.38
N ASN A 498 24.83 12.33 -3.96
CA ASN A 498 25.16 13.61 -4.57
C ASN A 498 25.55 13.45 -6.05
N GLY A 499 26.37 12.45 -6.39
CA GLY A 499 26.71 12.20 -7.79
C GLY A 499 25.50 11.85 -8.66
N VAL A 500 24.52 11.10 -8.12
CA VAL A 500 23.26 10.82 -8.83
C VAL A 500 22.45 12.10 -9.01
N TYR A 501 22.39 12.96 -7.99
CA TYR A 501 21.71 14.25 -8.08
C TYR A 501 22.36 15.16 -9.15
N GLU A 502 23.69 15.26 -9.16
CA GLU A 502 24.44 16.00 -10.18
C GLU A 502 24.18 15.46 -11.61
N LEU A 503 24.11 14.14 -11.77
CA LEU A 503 23.73 13.51 -13.04
C LEU A 503 22.31 13.90 -13.47
N MET A 504 21.36 13.90 -12.54
CA MET A 504 19.97 14.31 -12.82
C MET A 504 19.88 15.77 -13.27
N GLU A 505 20.67 16.64 -12.67
CA GLU A 505 20.79 18.06 -13.05
C GLU A 505 21.41 18.21 -14.46
N SER A 506 22.55 17.53 -14.72
CA SER A 506 23.24 17.58 -16.01
C SER A 506 22.41 17.06 -17.17
N LEU A 507 21.54 16.08 -16.93
CA LEU A 507 20.60 15.51 -17.90
C LEU A 507 19.30 16.31 -18.01
N ASP A 508 19.12 17.34 -17.16
CA ASP A 508 17.87 18.13 -17.11
C ASP A 508 16.60 17.28 -16.95
N ILE A 509 16.69 16.25 -16.08
CA ILE A 509 15.61 15.26 -15.86
C ILE A 509 14.28 15.93 -15.53
N TYR A 510 14.29 17.03 -14.78
CA TYR A 510 13.06 17.76 -14.43
C TYR A 510 12.31 18.25 -15.66
N ASN A 511 12.98 18.93 -16.58
CA ASN A 511 12.34 19.45 -17.79
C ASN A 511 11.97 18.35 -18.78
N ILE A 512 12.76 17.26 -18.85
CA ILE A 512 12.42 16.08 -19.64
C ILE A 512 11.11 15.46 -19.14
N LEU A 513 10.98 15.22 -17.83
CA LEU A 513 9.76 14.67 -17.24
C LEU A 513 8.55 15.59 -17.47
N LYS A 514 8.74 16.91 -17.33
CA LYS A 514 7.70 17.90 -17.58
C LYS A 514 7.24 17.90 -19.04
N LYS A 515 8.17 17.78 -19.99
CA LYS A 515 7.84 17.66 -21.42
C LYS A 515 7.02 16.40 -21.73
N TYR A 516 7.37 15.27 -21.13
CA TYR A 516 6.57 14.05 -21.27
C TYR A 516 5.19 14.19 -20.62
N GLU A 517 5.10 14.82 -19.44
CA GLU A 517 3.84 15.12 -18.77
C GLU A 517 2.90 15.94 -19.69
N GLU A 518 3.42 17.04 -20.27
CA GLU A 518 2.67 17.91 -21.18
C GLU A 518 2.21 17.14 -22.43
N GLY A 519 3.09 16.37 -23.06
CA GLY A 519 2.75 15.53 -24.21
C GLY A 519 1.65 14.50 -23.91
N PHE A 520 1.72 13.83 -22.76
CA PHE A 520 0.68 12.90 -22.33
C PHE A 520 -0.66 13.59 -22.01
N LYS A 521 -0.63 14.84 -21.54
CA LYS A 521 -1.84 15.66 -21.35
C LYS A 521 -2.50 15.99 -22.69
N GLU A 522 -1.70 16.36 -23.70
CA GLU A 522 -2.18 16.63 -25.04
C GLU A 522 -2.78 15.39 -25.73
N GLU A 523 -2.18 14.22 -25.50
CA GLU A 523 -2.71 12.93 -25.96
C GLU A 523 -3.94 12.44 -25.18
N GLY A 524 -4.38 13.16 -24.13
CA GLY A 524 -5.48 12.71 -23.24
C GLY A 524 -5.11 11.56 -22.31
N ARG A 525 -3.83 11.20 -22.19
CA ARG A 525 -3.32 10.10 -21.34
C ARG A 525 -3.02 10.58 -19.92
N LEU A 526 -4.03 11.12 -19.26
CA LEU A 526 -3.90 11.85 -17.99
C LEU A 526 -3.29 11.03 -16.85
N SER A 527 -3.49 9.71 -16.84
CA SER A 527 -2.89 8.85 -15.81
C SER A 527 -1.36 8.74 -15.95
N LEU A 528 -0.85 8.73 -17.20
CA LEU A 528 0.58 8.79 -17.45
C LEU A 528 1.15 10.18 -17.15
N ALA A 529 0.46 11.23 -17.54
CA ALA A 529 0.84 12.60 -17.20
C ALA A 529 1.04 12.74 -15.68
N LYS A 530 0.11 12.23 -14.88
CA LYS A 530 0.18 12.25 -13.42
C LYS A 530 1.36 11.43 -12.85
N GLU A 531 1.68 10.31 -13.47
CA GLU A 531 2.84 9.49 -13.13
C GLU A 531 4.14 10.30 -13.31
N TYR A 532 4.30 10.95 -14.48
CA TYR A 532 5.50 11.73 -14.79
C TYR A 532 5.62 12.99 -13.93
N GLU A 533 4.50 13.66 -13.61
CA GLU A 533 4.44 14.81 -12.69
C GLU A 533 5.02 14.46 -11.31
N GLN A 534 4.72 13.27 -10.77
CA GLN A 534 5.15 12.87 -9.43
C GLN A 534 6.57 12.27 -9.40
N THR A 535 7.07 11.77 -10.54
CA THR A 535 8.32 11.00 -10.62
C THR A 535 9.51 11.74 -10.03
N TYR A 536 9.70 13.02 -10.35
CA TYR A 536 10.85 13.80 -9.87
C TYR A 536 10.85 13.94 -8.35
N ALA A 537 9.72 14.35 -7.78
CA ALA A 537 9.58 14.54 -6.34
C ALA A 537 9.78 13.23 -5.56
N LEU A 538 9.26 12.11 -6.08
CA LEU A 538 9.44 10.79 -5.47
C LEU A 538 10.90 10.34 -5.51
N LEU A 539 11.60 10.62 -6.61
CA LEU A 539 13.02 10.28 -6.75
C LEU A 539 13.88 11.10 -5.79
N ILE A 540 13.66 12.42 -5.71
CA ILE A 540 14.35 13.29 -4.75
C ILE A 540 14.09 12.82 -3.32
N ASN A 541 12.84 12.54 -2.95
CA ASN A 541 12.51 12.01 -1.63
C ASN A 541 13.26 10.70 -1.30
N LEU A 542 13.48 9.83 -2.29
CA LEU A 542 14.27 8.61 -2.08
C LEU A 542 15.74 8.94 -1.84
N LEU A 543 16.32 9.85 -2.63
CA LEU A 543 17.71 10.27 -2.48
C LEU A 543 17.95 10.94 -1.12
N ASP A 544 17.03 11.81 -0.68
CA ASP A 544 17.08 12.44 0.65
C ASP A 544 17.03 11.40 1.77
N LYS A 545 16.16 10.39 1.67
CA LYS A 545 16.10 9.29 2.64
C LYS A 545 17.38 8.46 2.68
N LEU A 546 17.96 8.16 1.53
CA LEU A 546 19.25 7.47 1.46
C LEU A 546 20.34 8.28 2.17
N ALA A 547 20.40 9.59 1.92
CA ALA A 547 21.35 10.49 2.56
C ALA A 547 21.09 10.66 4.06
N GLU A 548 19.83 10.70 4.51
CA GLU A 548 19.47 10.84 5.92
C GLU A 548 19.71 9.56 6.73
N LEU A 549 19.22 8.41 6.21
CA LEU A 549 19.23 7.15 6.95
C LEU A 549 20.59 6.44 6.93
N MET A 550 21.38 6.63 5.85
CA MET A 550 22.58 5.87 5.61
C MET A 550 23.76 6.69 5.05
N GLY A 551 23.64 8.01 5.02
CA GLY A 551 24.58 8.91 4.32
C GLY A 551 26.06 8.69 4.66
N ASP A 552 26.38 8.38 5.91
CA ASP A 552 27.77 8.26 6.39
C ASP A 552 28.36 6.85 6.22
N ILE A 553 27.57 5.90 5.69
CA ILE A 553 28.01 4.51 5.50
C ILE A 553 28.87 4.43 4.26
N LYS A 554 30.04 3.78 4.40
CA LYS A 554 30.97 3.51 3.30
C LYS A 554 30.56 2.24 2.58
N ILE A 555 30.29 2.35 1.30
CA ILE A 555 29.91 1.24 0.42
C ILE A 555 30.60 1.39 -0.94
N ASN A 556 30.55 0.35 -1.76
CA ASN A 556 30.95 0.44 -3.15
C ASN A 556 29.75 0.78 -4.06
N ILE A 557 30.03 1.16 -5.31
CA ILE A 557 29.01 1.57 -6.26
C ILE A 557 27.97 0.48 -6.56
N SER A 558 28.39 -0.79 -6.60
CA SER A 558 27.48 -1.91 -6.85
C SER A 558 26.52 -2.14 -5.66
N GLU A 559 26.99 -1.91 -4.44
CA GLU A 559 26.16 -1.91 -3.24
C GLU A 559 25.18 -0.75 -3.24
N TYR A 560 25.64 0.45 -3.62
CA TYR A 560 24.77 1.63 -3.75
C TYR A 560 23.69 1.42 -4.82
N ALA A 561 24.03 0.87 -5.98
CA ALA A 561 23.08 0.56 -7.05
C ALA A 561 21.97 -0.40 -6.55
N ARG A 562 22.34 -1.47 -5.84
CA ARG A 562 21.37 -2.40 -5.25
C ARG A 562 20.51 -1.74 -4.17
N LEU A 563 21.08 -0.83 -3.40
CA LEU A 563 20.37 -0.09 -2.37
C LEU A 563 19.33 0.85 -2.99
N LEU A 564 19.73 1.61 -4.01
CA LEU A 564 18.83 2.48 -4.78
C LEU A 564 17.69 1.68 -5.43
N ASP A 565 18.02 0.53 -6.07
CA ASP A 565 17.04 -0.36 -6.69
C ASP A 565 15.99 -0.83 -5.68
N SER A 566 16.40 -1.22 -4.48
CA SER A 566 15.47 -1.64 -3.43
C SER A 566 14.55 -0.52 -2.97
N GLY A 567 15.05 0.71 -2.90
CA GLY A 567 14.20 1.88 -2.62
C GLY A 567 13.21 2.18 -3.76
N LEU A 568 13.65 2.07 -5.01
CA LEU A 568 12.83 2.30 -6.20
C LEU A 568 11.72 1.25 -6.38
N GLU A 569 11.96 0.00 -6.02
CA GLU A 569 10.96 -1.07 -6.07
C GLU A 569 9.78 -0.83 -5.13
N GLU A 570 10.03 -0.17 -4.00
CA GLU A 570 9.01 0.17 -3.00
C GLU A 570 8.14 1.35 -3.43
N ILE A 571 8.68 2.27 -4.23
CA ILE A 571 7.96 3.47 -4.61
C ILE A 571 6.94 3.15 -5.69
N LYS A 572 5.69 3.40 -5.35
CA LYS A 572 4.55 3.22 -6.23
C LYS A 572 3.86 4.55 -6.46
N VAL A 573 3.62 4.87 -7.71
CA VAL A 573 2.87 6.07 -8.10
C VAL A 573 1.38 5.76 -8.09
N GLY A 574 0.62 6.46 -7.26
CA GLY A 574 -0.84 6.35 -7.22
C GLY A 574 -1.47 7.20 -8.32
N VAL A 575 -2.46 6.64 -9.00
CA VAL A 575 -3.26 7.36 -10.00
C VAL A 575 -4.63 7.64 -9.38
N ILE A 576 -5.05 8.91 -9.35
CA ILE A 576 -6.40 9.29 -8.91
C ILE A 576 -7.32 9.27 -10.13
N PRO A 577 -8.55 8.74 -10.02
CA PRO A 577 -9.50 8.78 -11.14
C PRO A 577 -9.79 10.23 -11.52
N LEU A 578 -9.63 10.54 -12.79
CA LEU A 578 -9.82 11.88 -13.35
C LEU A 578 -11.24 12.08 -13.91
N ASN A 579 -12.00 11.00 -14.02
CA ASN A 579 -13.36 11.01 -14.55
C ASN A 579 -14.35 10.54 -13.47
N VAL A 580 -15.50 11.20 -13.41
CA VAL A 580 -16.57 10.88 -12.45
C VAL A 580 -17.41 9.68 -12.92
N ASP A 581 -17.39 9.38 -14.23
CA ASP A 581 -18.15 8.28 -14.85
C ASP A 581 -17.19 7.23 -15.42
N THR A 582 -16.73 6.32 -14.55
CA THR A 582 -15.80 5.22 -14.87
C THR A 582 -16.28 3.93 -14.21
N VAL A 583 -15.99 2.78 -14.87
CA VAL A 583 -16.16 1.44 -14.28
C VAL A 583 -15.15 1.22 -13.17
#